data_1f7d15a0dec8abbfdeec3e9e636eefbc
#
_entry.id   1f7d15a0dec8abbfdeec3e9e636eefbc
#
_cell.length_a   1.000
_cell.length_b   1.000
_cell.length_c   1.000
_cell.angle_alpha   90.00
_cell.angle_beta   90.00
_cell.angle_gamma   90.00
#
_symmetry.space_group_name_H-M   'P 1'
#
loop_
_entity.id
_entity.type
_entity.pdbx_description
1 polymer ?
#
loop_
_entity_poly.entity_id
_entity_poly.type
_entity_poly.pdbx_seq_one_letter_code
_entity_poly.pdbx_strand_id
1 'polypeptide(L)'
;MAKVLGMHTVELKPGVNEQEFEEFIKTDVLPVYRKVPGQTVHLLKGDRGERSGKYLMLIELESVERRDHIYPPAGDDWGVAEDVQQLVGNVDPIWEKFSTFAEGFPDPTFTDYVMVSD
;
A
#
# COMPACT_ATOMS: atom_id res chain seq x y z
N MET A 1 -5.91 6.78 -20.33
CA MET A 1 -4.73 7.16 -19.57
C MET A 1 -4.14 5.92 -18.90
N ALA A 2 -2.83 5.88 -18.79
CA ALA A 2 -2.16 4.70 -18.26
C ALA A 2 -2.33 4.60 -16.75
N LYS A 3 -2.69 3.42 -16.26
CA LYS A 3 -2.72 3.15 -14.82
C LYS A 3 -1.31 3.06 -14.27
N VAL A 4 -1.19 3.34 -12.97
CA VAL A 4 0.05 3.14 -12.23
C VAL A 4 -0.17 2.04 -11.21
N LEU A 5 0.75 1.09 -11.13
CA LEU A 5 0.70 -0.02 -10.20
C LEU A 5 1.90 0.10 -9.26
N GLY A 6 1.64 0.48 -8.00
CA GLY A 6 2.68 0.57 -6.99
C GLY A 6 2.80 -0.74 -6.24
N MET A 7 3.98 -1.35 -6.28
CA MET A 7 4.22 -2.64 -5.66
C MET A 7 5.12 -2.49 -4.45
N HIS A 8 4.58 -2.83 -3.27
CA HIS A 8 5.29 -2.73 -2.00
C HIS A 8 5.36 -4.11 -1.37
N THR A 9 6.56 -4.66 -1.26
CA THR A 9 6.73 -5.95 -0.60
C THR A 9 6.54 -5.81 0.90
N VAL A 10 5.96 -6.84 1.51
CA VAL A 10 5.73 -6.87 2.96
C VAL A 10 6.43 -8.10 3.52
N GLU A 11 7.34 -7.87 4.47
CA GLU A 11 8.03 -8.95 5.17
C GLU A 11 7.47 -9.05 6.59
N LEU A 12 6.78 -10.17 6.88
CA LEU A 12 6.24 -10.40 8.22
C LEU A 12 7.35 -10.75 9.20
N LYS A 13 7.21 -10.27 10.42
CA LYS A 13 8.13 -10.64 11.51
C LYS A 13 7.97 -12.14 11.83
N PRO A 14 9.04 -12.79 12.31
CA PRO A 14 8.95 -14.19 12.71
C PRO A 14 7.87 -14.41 13.78
N GLY A 15 7.09 -15.48 13.63
CA GLY A 15 6.06 -15.84 14.59
C GLY A 15 4.74 -15.11 14.44
N VAL A 16 4.61 -14.20 13.47
CA VAL A 16 3.36 -13.50 13.23
C VAL A 16 2.33 -14.47 12.66
N ASN A 17 1.10 -14.38 13.19
CA ASN A 17 -0.02 -15.15 12.67
C ASN A 17 -0.51 -14.50 11.38
N GLU A 18 -0.43 -15.23 10.26
CA GLU A 18 -0.80 -14.71 8.95
C GLU A 18 -2.30 -14.34 8.86
N GLN A 19 -3.16 -15.14 9.50
CA GLN A 19 -4.59 -14.86 9.48
C GLN A 19 -4.91 -13.56 10.21
N GLU A 20 -4.25 -13.30 11.33
CA GLU A 20 -4.43 -12.05 12.07
C GLU A 20 -3.95 -10.86 11.25
N PHE A 21 -2.83 -11.01 10.54
CA PHE A 21 -2.33 -9.96 9.65
C PHE A 21 -3.32 -9.69 8.52
N GLU A 22 -3.80 -10.73 7.84
CA GLU A 22 -4.77 -10.57 6.76
C GLU A 22 -6.05 -9.90 7.25
N GLU A 23 -6.54 -10.32 8.41
CA GLU A 23 -7.75 -9.72 9.00
C GLU A 23 -7.56 -8.25 9.32
N PHE A 24 -6.42 -7.90 9.89
CA PHE A 24 -6.07 -6.50 10.18
C PHE A 24 -6.09 -5.66 8.91
N ILE A 25 -5.46 -6.14 7.83
CA ILE A 25 -5.44 -5.39 6.57
C ILE A 25 -6.86 -5.21 6.03
N LYS A 26 -7.67 -6.27 6.04
CA LYS A 26 -9.04 -6.23 5.51
C LYS A 26 -9.97 -5.33 6.31
N THR A 27 -9.83 -5.32 7.62
CA THR A 27 -10.78 -4.61 8.49
C THR A 27 -10.34 -3.19 8.83
N ASP A 28 -9.04 -2.96 8.98
CA ASP A 28 -8.53 -1.67 9.49
C ASP A 28 -7.86 -0.82 8.40
N VAL A 29 -7.16 -1.44 7.47
CA VAL A 29 -6.35 -0.71 6.48
C VAL A 29 -7.13 -0.42 5.20
N LEU A 30 -7.63 -1.46 4.54
CA LEU A 30 -8.28 -1.29 3.24
C LEU A 30 -9.49 -0.36 3.28
N PRO A 31 -10.39 -0.44 4.27
CA PRO A 31 -11.55 0.47 4.31
C PRO A 31 -11.16 1.95 4.38
N VAL A 32 -10.05 2.27 5.06
CA VAL A 32 -9.58 3.65 5.17
C VAL A 32 -9.06 4.14 3.83
N TYR A 33 -8.20 3.38 3.19
CA TYR A 33 -7.57 3.81 1.93
C TYR A 33 -8.51 3.72 0.73
N ARG A 34 -9.60 2.94 0.84
CA ARG A 34 -10.66 2.92 -0.18
C ARG A 34 -11.45 4.21 -0.25
N LYS A 35 -11.33 5.09 0.74
CA LYS A 35 -11.97 6.40 0.71
C LYS A 35 -11.31 7.35 -0.29
N VAL A 36 -10.12 7.02 -0.75
CA VAL A 36 -9.35 7.91 -1.66
C VAL A 36 -9.78 7.66 -3.10
N PRO A 37 -10.39 8.67 -3.78
CA PRO A 37 -10.80 8.49 -5.17
C PRO A 37 -9.59 8.30 -6.10
N GLY A 38 -9.75 7.41 -7.09
CA GLY A 38 -8.71 7.14 -8.07
C GLY A 38 -7.64 6.17 -7.61
N GLN A 39 -7.80 5.58 -6.43
CA GLN A 39 -6.88 4.63 -5.85
C GLN A 39 -7.61 3.37 -5.40
N THR A 40 -7.00 2.22 -5.65
CA THR A 40 -7.45 0.94 -5.11
C THR A 40 -6.26 0.23 -4.50
N VAL A 41 -6.42 -0.28 -3.28
CA VAL A 41 -5.35 -0.98 -2.57
C VAL A 41 -5.73 -2.44 -2.40
N HIS A 42 -4.78 -3.32 -2.70
CA HIS A 42 -4.97 -4.76 -2.61
C HIS A 42 -3.86 -5.39 -1.76
N LEU A 43 -4.22 -6.40 -1.00
CA LEU A 43 -3.24 -7.28 -0.36
C LEU A 43 -3.16 -8.56 -1.19
N LEU A 44 -1.96 -8.89 -1.65
CA LEU A 44 -1.71 -10.08 -2.46
C LEU A 44 -0.79 -11.03 -1.71
N LYS A 45 -0.99 -12.32 -1.92
CA LYS A 45 -0.12 -13.35 -1.36
C LYS A 45 0.42 -14.19 -2.51
N GLY A 46 1.73 -14.42 -2.51
CA GLY A 46 2.35 -15.25 -3.54
C GLY A 46 1.83 -16.67 -3.50
N ASP A 47 1.49 -17.21 -4.67
CA ASP A 47 1.00 -18.59 -4.82
C ASP A 47 2.02 -19.48 -5.47
N ARG A 48 2.67 -18.98 -6.53
CA ARG A 48 3.72 -19.71 -7.24
C ARG A 48 4.90 -18.80 -7.49
N GLY A 49 6.09 -19.34 -7.48
CA GLY A 49 7.31 -18.64 -7.81
C GLY A 49 8.13 -18.31 -6.59
N GLU A 50 9.09 -17.42 -6.77
CA GLU A 50 10.07 -17.07 -5.76
C GLU A 50 9.44 -16.49 -4.49
N ARG A 51 8.35 -15.75 -4.66
CA ARG A 51 7.70 -15.11 -3.52
C ARG A 51 6.46 -15.86 -3.03
N SER A 52 6.38 -17.16 -3.27
CA SER A 52 5.29 -17.99 -2.78
C SER A 52 5.20 -17.90 -1.24
N GLY A 53 4.00 -17.63 -0.74
CA GLY A 53 3.75 -17.43 0.68
C GLY A 53 4.09 -16.04 1.22
N LYS A 54 4.64 -15.16 0.39
CA LYS A 54 5.00 -13.79 0.77
C LYS A 54 3.90 -12.81 0.38
N TYR A 55 3.83 -11.69 1.09
CA TYR A 55 2.79 -10.69 0.85
C TYR A 55 3.31 -9.50 0.05
N LEU A 56 2.37 -8.86 -0.65
CA LEU A 56 2.63 -7.65 -1.41
C LEU A 56 1.41 -6.75 -1.30
N MET A 57 1.63 -5.47 -1.02
CA MET A 57 0.58 -4.46 -1.10
C MET A 57 0.65 -3.84 -2.49
N LEU A 58 -0.45 -3.96 -3.23
CA LEU A 58 -0.56 -3.36 -4.56
C LEU A 58 -1.45 -2.13 -4.47
N ILE A 59 -0.90 -1.00 -4.88
CA ILE A 59 -1.66 0.25 -4.97
C ILE A 59 -1.89 0.53 -6.45
N GLU A 60 -3.14 0.49 -6.86
CA GLU A 60 -3.55 0.75 -8.24
C GLU A 60 -4.09 2.16 -8.33
N LEU A 61 -3.50 2.97 -9.21
CA LEU A 61 -3.88 4.37 -9.40
C LEU A 61 -4.34 4.57 -10.84
N GLU A 62 -5.36 5.39 -11.02
CA GLU A 62 -6.01 5.53 -12.33
C GLU A 62 -5.13 6.21 -13.37
N SER A 63 -4.16 7.03 -12.95
CA SER A 63 -3.29 7.75 -13.86
C SER A 63 -2.03 8.25 -13.13
N VAL A 64 -1.04 8.66 -13.92
CA VAL A 64 0.17 9.31 -13.37
C VAL A 64 -0.20 10.62 -12.69
N GLU A 65 -1.08 11.40 -13.30
CA GLU A 65 -1.52 12.68 -12.73
C GLU A 65 -2.21 12.47 -11.39
N ARG A 66 -3.06 11.45 -11.28
CA ARG A 66 -3.75 11.15 -10.03
C ARG A 66 -2.76 10.68 -8.97
N ARG A 67 -1.79 9.85 -9.33
CA ARG A 67 -0.73 9.41 -8.43
C ARG A 67 0.04 10.61 -7.89
N ASP A 68 0.42 11.54 -8.77
CA ASP A 68 1.19 12.73 -8.37
C ASP A 68 0.38 13.66 -7.47
N HIS A 69 -0.95 13.67 -7.62
CA HIS A 69 -1.81 14.45 -6.73
C HIS A 69 -1.88 13.82 -5.34
N ILE A 70 -2.12 12.50 -5.26
CA ILE A 70 -2.28 11.80 -3.98
C ILE A 70 -0.94 11.74 -3.23
N TYR A 71 0.13 11.42 -3.94
CA TYR A 71 1.49 11.28 -3.40
C TYR A 71 2.43 12.25 -4.13
N PRO A 72 2.44 13.53 -3.72
CA PRO A 72 3.30 14.50 -4.41
C PRO A 72 4.78 14.13 -4.28
N PRO A 73 5.57 14.38 -5.32
CA PRO A 73 7.02 14.15 -5.23
C PRO A 73 7.65 15.23 -4.33
N ALA A 74 7.77 14.93 -3.05
CA ALA A 74 8.23 15.89 -2.04
C ALA A 74 9.51 15.41 -1.37
N GLY A 75 10.57 15.23 -2.14
CA GLY A 75 11.87 14.88 -1.59
C GLY A 75 11.85 13.62 -0.74
N ASP A 76 12.29 13.74 0.51
CA ASP A 76 12.38 12.62 1.43
C ASP A 76 11.09 12.37 2.22
N ASP A 77 10.07 13.18 1.99
CA ASP A 77 8.82 13.10 2.73
C ASP A 77 7.81 12.24 1.96
N TRP A 78 7.39 11.15 2.57
CA TRP A 78 6.37 10.25 2.04
C TRP A 78 4.96 10.77 2.33
N GLY A 79 4.81 12.09 2.41
CA GLY A 79 3.53 12.70 2.71
C GLY A 79 2.49 12.47 1.63
N VAL A 80 1.24 12.46 2.05
CA VAL A 80 0.10 12.47 1.12
C VAL A 80 -0.48 13.88 1.08
N ALA A 81 -1.19 14.20 0.00
CA ALA A 81 -1.83 15.50 -0.17
C ALA A 81 -2.80 15.79 0.97
N GLU A 82 -2.97 17.06 1.31
CA GLU A 82 -3.81 17.48 2.44
C GLU A 82 -5.25 17.01 2.31
N ASP A 83 -5.82 17.10 1.11
CA ASP A 83 -7.19 16.63 0.87
C ASP A 83 -7.33 15.13 1.11
N VAL A 84 -6.29 14.36 0.78
CA VAL A 84 -6.26 12.92 1.03
C VAL A 84 -6.15 12.65 2.54
N GLN A 85 -5.32 13.43 3.24
CA GLN A 85 -5.21 13.32 4.70
C GLN A 85 -6.55 13.55 5.39
N GLN A 86 -7.33 14.49 4.90
CA GLN A 86 -8.67 14.75 5.44
C GLN A 86 -9.62 13.57 5.23
N LEU A 87 -9.48 12.88 4.09
CA LEU A 87 -10.32 11.71 3.80
C LEU A 87 -9.98 10.51 4.69
N VAL A 88 -8.71 10.25 4.90
CA VAL A 88 -8.28 9.06 5.65
C VAL A 88 -8.19 9.29 7.15
N GLY A 89 -8.11 10.55 7.58
CA GLY A 89 -8.01 10.89 8.99
C GLY A 89 -6.66 10.55 9.59
N ASN A 90 -6.62 10.34 10.91
CA ASN A 90 -5.39 9.97 11.60
C ASN A 90 -5.09 8.49 11.40
N VAL A 91 -4.06 8.20 10.62
CA VAL A 91 -3.65 6.83 10.29
C VAL A 91 -2.51 6.31 11.18
N ASP A 92 -2.02 7.11 12.12
CA ASP A 92 -0.92 6.69 12.99
C ASP A 92 -1.21 5.38 13.73
N PRO A 93 -2.40 5.18 14.34
CA PRO A 93 -2.68 3.91 15.01
C PRO A 93 -2.63 2.71 14.07
N ILE A 94 -3.04 2.89 12.81
CA ILE A 94 -2.99 1.84 11.80
C ILE A 94 -1.55 1.43 11.53
N TRP A 95 -0.67 2.41 11.31
CA TRP A 95 0.73 2.12 10.99
C TRP A 95 1.53 1.63 12.19
N GLU A 96 1.16 2.06 13.40
CA GLU A 96 1.73 1.50 14.62
C GLU A 96 1.41 0.01 14.73
N LYS A 97 0.15 -0.36 14.50
CA LYS A 97 -0.26 -1.76 14.53
C LYS A 97 0.37 -2.56 13.38
N PHE A 98 0.45 -1.97 12.20
CA PHE A 98 1.12 -2.60 11.05
C PHE A 98 2.56 -2.97 11.40
N SER A 99 3.27 -2.08 12.11
CA SER A 99 4.66 -2.32 12.48
C SER A 99 4.84 -3.47 13.46
N THR A 100 3.76 -3.90 14.14
CA THR A 100 3.83 -5.09 15.00
C THR A 100 3.83 -6.38 14.18
N PHE A 101 3.33 -6.34 12.96
CA PHE A 101 3.26 -7.50 12.06
C PHE A 101 4.44 -7.58 11.09
N ALA A 102 4.92 -6.44 10.58
CA ALA A 102 5.85 -6.41 9.46
C ALA A 102 7.02 -5.49 9.71
N GLU A 103 8.15 -5.80 9.08
CA GLU A 103 9.37 -5.01 9.11
C GLU A 103 9.56 -4.29 7.77
N GLY A 104 10.28 -3.16 7.81
CA GLY A 104 10.73 -2.49 6.60
C GLY A 104 9.63 -1.87 5.75
N PHE A 105 8.52 -1.50 6.36
CA PHE A 105 7.45 -0.81 5.63
C PHE A 105 7.39 0.66 6.11
N PRO A 106 7.28 1.64 5.19
CA PRO A 106 7.19 1.47 3.73
C PRO A 106 8.46 0.88 3.13
N ASP A 107 8.29 0.04 2.11
CA ASP A 107 9.37 -0.67 1.44
C ASP A 107 10.25 0.34 0.68
N PRO A 108 11.54 0.48 1.05
CA PRO A 108 12.42 1.42 0.34
C PRO A 108 12.72 0.99 -1.10
N THR A 109 12.38 -0.25 -1.44
CA THR A 109 12.59 -0.78 -2.79
C THR A 109 11.31 -0.86 -3.59
N PHE A 110 10.22 -0.20 -3.11
CA PHE A 110 8.97 -0.20 -3.84
C PHE A 110 9.17 0.34 -5.25
N THR A 111 8.32 -0.10 -6.17
CA THR A 111 8.37 0.39 -7.55
C THR A 111 6.95 0.69 -8.02
N ASP A 112 6.79 1.86 -8.62
CA ASP A 112 5.57 2.21 -9.33
C ASP A 112 5.78 1.86 -10.80
N TYR A 113 4.90 1.01 -11.33
CA TYR A 113 4.93 0.64 -12.74
C TYR A 113 3.82 1.36 -13.48
N VAL A 114 4.15 1.98 -14.60
CA VAL A 114 3.14 2.56 -15.49
C VAL A 114 2.74 1.47 -16.50
N MET A 115 1.43 1.25 -16.62
CA MET A 115 0.94 0.24 -17.56
C MET A 115 1.14 0.73 -19.00
N VAL A 116 1.98 0.02 -19.76
CA VAL A 116 2.29 0.38 -21.14
C VAL A 116 1.48 -0.44 -22.15
N SER A 117 0.72 -1.41 -21.68
CA SER A 117 -0.17 -2.25 -22.51
C SER A 117 -1.61 -2.13 -22.00
N ASP A 118 -2.54 -2.28 -22.88
CA ASP A 118 -3.98 -2.27 -22.52
C ASP A 118 -4.51 -3.69 -22.33
#